data_2bdf15fd5db4d05fd4d8bef7be8d0144
#
_entry.id   2bdf15fd5db4d05fd4d8bef7be8d0144
#
_cell.length_a   1.000
_cell.length_b   1.000
_cell.length_c   1.000
_cell.angle_alpha   90.00
_cell.angle_beta   90.00
_cell.angle_gamma   90.00
#
_symmetry.space_group_name_H-M   'P 1'
#
loop_
_entity.id
_entity.type
_entity.pdbx_description
1 polymer ?
#
loop_
_entity_poly.entity_id
_entity_poly.type
_entity_poly.pdbx_seq_one_letter_code
_entity_poly.pdbx_strand_id
1 'polypeptide(L)'
;ILSGQPLPDGEEIAIVTNAGGPGVMTTDAVGDSDLSLSSFGDETLDALRETMPEEANIYNPVDIIGDAPAERFETALETVLEDDNVAMAVVVACPTAVLSFEELAEVVVSQQRAHETPVATTLMGGKSVGAGREILSEAGIPNYFDPARAVESLDALREYDEIQSREYEEPATFDVDRERAREILESATRRDTNRLGVEAMELLDAYGIPTPQGGIVDSPGEAEAVAEDIGEEVVMKIVSPDILHKSDIGGVEVGVPPEEVR
;
A
#
# COMPACT_ATOMS: atom_id res chain seq x y z
N ILE A 1 -3.71 -10.99 2.22
CA ILE A 1 -4.14 -10.45 3.50
C ILE A 1 -5.53 -9.80 3.40
N LEU A 2 -5.75 -8.82 2.54
CA LEU A 2 -6.98 -8.01 2.43
C LEU A 2 -8.28 -8.79 2.22
N SER A 3 -8.24 -10.01 1.69
CA SER A 3 -9.43 -10.82 1.40
C SER A 3 -9.68 -11.97 2.38
N GLY A 4 -8.77 -12.22 3.28
CA GLY A 4 -8.81 -13.40 4.14
C GLY A 4 -8.67 -13.13 5.63
N GLN A 5 -8.40 -11.86 6.00
CA GLN A 5 -8.24 -11.47 7.39
C GLN A 5 -9.30 -10.45 7.81
N PRO A 6 -9.74 -10.44 9.09
CA PRO A 6 -10.51 -9.34 9.63
C PRO A 6 -9.71 -8.04 9.60
N LEU A 7 -10.37 -6.90 9.70
CA LEU A 7 -9.71 -5.61 9.85
C LEU A 7 -9.23 -5.44 11.31
N PRO A 8 -8.07 -4.82 11.54
CA PRO A 8 -7.57 -4.57 12.89
C PRO A 8 -8.36 -3.43 13.57
N ASP A 9 -8.44 -3.47 14.89
CA ASP A 9 -9.00 -2.38 15.72
C ASP A 9 -7.87 -1.58 16.39
N GLY A 10 -6.94 -1.09 15.59
CA GLY A 10 -5.78 -0.32 16.06
C GLY A 10 -4.50 -0.58 15.27
N GLU A 11 -3.39 -0.07 15.79
CA GLU A 11 -2.04 -0.18 15.20
C GLU A 11 -1.09 -1.05 16.04
N GLU A 12 -1.56 -1.57 17.17
CA GLU A 12 -0.74 -2.29 18.13
C GLU A 12 -0.59 -3.76 17.73
N ILE A 13 0.66 -4.17 17.52
CA ILE A 13 1.02 -5.52 17.07
C ILE A 13 1.72 -6.32 18.15
N ALA A 14 1.30 -7.57 18.33
CA ALA A 14 2.00 -8.54 19.15
C ALA A 14 2.85 -9.49 18.30
N ILE A 15 3.97 -9.92 18.85
CA ILE A 15 4.89 -10.88 18.21
C ILE A 15 5.04 -12.07 19.14
N VAL A 16 4.72 -13.28 18.62
CA VAL A 16 4.96 -14.55 19.34
C VAL A 16 5.97 -15.37 18.54
N THR A 17 7.06 -15.77 19.19
CA THR A 17 8.16 -16.49 18.52
C THR A 17 8.78 -17.56 19.41
N ASN A 18 9.36 -18.60 18.81
CA ASN A 18 10.25 -19.55 19.49
C ASN A 18 11.74 -19.28 19.20
N ALA A 19 12.07 -18.12 18.66
CA ALA A 19 13.43 -17.80 18.24
C ALA A 19 13.72 -16.29 18.36
N GLY A 20 14.61 -15.91 19.26
CA GLY A 20 14.92 -14.50 19.55
C GLY A 20 15.42 -13.69 18.37
N GLY A 21 16.29 -14.26 17.51
CA GLY A 21 16.82 -13.57 16.34
C GLY A 21 15.71 -13.09 15.36
N PRO A 22 14.87 -14.00 14.86
CA PRO A 22 13.71 -13.62 14.05
C PRO A 22 12.72 -12.70 14.77
N GLY A 23 12.54 -12.87 16.09
CA GLY A 23 11.73 -11.95 16.90
C GLY A 23 12.26 -10.51 16.85
N VAL A 24 13.57 -10.33 17.01
CA VAL A 24 14.22 -9.00 16.88
C VAL A 24 14.07 -8.44 15.47
N MET A 25 14.26 -9.25 14.43
CA MET A 25 14.04 -8.81 13.04
C MET A 25 12.59 -8.34 12.80
N THR A 26 11.62 -9.01 13.43
CA THR A 26 10.21 -8.59 13.35
C THR A 26 9.99 -7.26 14.08
N THR A 27 10.62 -7.10 15.25
CA THR A 27 10.58 -5.84 16.02
C THR A 27 11.19 -4.67 15.25
N ASP A 28 12.34 -4.89 14.59
CA ASP A 28 12.96 -3.88 13.74
C ASP A 28 12.03 -3.47 12.58
N ALA A 29 11.36 -4.45 11.96
CA ALA A 29 10.39 -4.17 10.90
C ALA A 29 9.16 -3.38 11.39
N VAL A 30 8.69 -3.62 12.62
CA VAL A 30 7.64 -2.80 13.24
C VAL A 30 8.13 -1.36 13.44
N GLY A 31 9.38 -1.17 13.86
CA GLY A 31 9.97 0.16 14.00
C GLY A 31 10.13 0.94 12.69
N ASP A 32 10.13 0.27 11.54
CA ASP A 32 10.18 0.84 10.20
C ASP A 32 8.79 1.01 9.54
N SER A 33 7.70 0.65 10.24
CA SER A 33 6.31 0.74 9.79
C SER A 33 5.52 1.79 10.58
N ASP A 34 4.25 1.96 10.23
CA ASP A 34 3.32 2.80 10.99
C ASP A 34 2.63 2.04 12.16
N LEU A 35 3.04 0.78 12.38
CA LEU A 35 2.58 -0.02 13.52
C LEU A 35 3.40 0.25 14.78
N SER A 36 2.84 -0.09 15.93
CA SER A 36 3.51 -0.02 17.23
C SER A 36 3.48 -1.35 17.96
N LEU A 37 4.53 -1.64 18.75
CA LEU A 37 4.52 -2.85 19.59
C LEU A 37 3.48 -2.71 20.72
N SER A 38 2.60 -3.69 20.84
CA SER A 38 1.64 -3.76 21.96
C SER A 38 2.37 -3.77 23.31
N SER A 39 1.86 -3.00 24.24
CA SER A 39 2.25 -3.08 25.65
C SER A 39 1.20 -3.88 26.40
N PHE A 40 1.52 -5.09 26.79
CA PHE A 40 0.57 -5.99 27.45
C PHE A 40 0.14 -5.47 28.82
N GLY A 41 -1.13 -5.72 29.16
CA GLY A 41 -1.67 -5.47 30.49
C GLY A 41 -1.07 -6.37 31.58
N ASP A 42 -1.22 -5.97 32.83
CA ASP A 42 -0.69 -6.73 33.97
C ASP A 42 -1.27 -8.16 34.05
N GLU A 43 -2.55 -8.34 33.70
CA GLU A 43 -3.21 -9.68 33.69
C GLU A 43 -2.59 -10.60 32.64
N THR A 44 -2.31 -10.10 31.44
CA THR A 44 -1.62 -10.83 30.36
C THR A 44 -0.20 -11.21 30.76
N LEU A 45 0.55 -10.25 31.34
CA LEU A 45 1.91 -10.51 31.82
C LEU A 45 1.94 -11.54 32.96
N ASP A 46 0.97 -11.53 33.86
CA ASP A 46 0.87 -12.51 34.95
C ASP A 46 0.51 -13.90 34.40
N ALA A 47 -0.44 -14.00 33.47
CA ALA A 47 -0.82 -15.24 32.82
C ALA A 47 0.36 -15.84 32.01
N LEU A 48 1.09 -15.03 31.25
CA LEU A 48 2.30 -15.47 30.55
C LEU A 48 3.39 -15.95 31.53
N ARG A 49 3.57 -15.27 32.64
CA ARG A 49 4.56 -15.65 33.68
C ARG A 49 4.21 -16.99 34.34
N GLU A 50 2.93 -17.29 34.50
CA GLU A 50 2.47 -18.55 35.11
C GLU A 50 2.56 -19.74 34.15
N THR A 51 2.40 -19.49 32.84
CA THR A 51 2.27 -20.55 31.83
C THR A 51 3.54 -20.78 31.00
N MET A 52 4.43 -19.79 30.89
CA MET A 52 5.67 -19.91 30.13
C MET A 52 6.84 -20.37 30.98
N PRO A 53 7.90 -20.98 30.39
CA PRO A 53 9.15 -21.29 31.08
C PRO A 53 9.80 -20.04 31.69
N GLU A 54 10.57 -20.21 32.76
CA GLU A 54 11.27 -19.13 33.46
C GLU A 54 12.22 -18.34 32.52
N GLU A 55 12.77 -19.02 31.51
CA GLU A 55 13.69 -18.46 30.53
C GLU A 55 12.99 -17.71 29.40
N ALA A 56 11.66 -17.80 29.28
CA ALA A 56 10.89 -17.13 28.23
C ALA A 56 10.88 -15.62 28.43
N ASN A 57 10.89 -14.87 27.34
CA ASN A 57 10.56 -13.46 27.38
C ASN A 57 9.04 -13.30 27.27
N ILE A 58 8.41 -12.80 28.30
CA ILE A 58 6.96 -12.57 28.37
C ILE A 58 6.54 -11.18 27.89
N TYR A 59 7.50 -10.30 27.57
CA TYR A 59 7.24 -9.02 26.97
C TYR A 59 7.22 -9.13 25.44
N ASN A 60 6.72 -8.11 24.77
CA ASN A 60 6.66 -8.10 23.32
C ASN A 60 8.06 -7.76 22.71
N PRO A 61 8.65 -8.63 21.87
CA PRO A 61 8.15 -9.94 21.41
C PRO A 61 8.12 -11.02 22.48
N VAL A 62 7.05 -11.82 22.54
CA VAL A 62 6.98 -12.99 23.42
C VAL A 62 7.84 -14.11 22.83
N ASP A 63 9.00 -14.38 23.43
CA ASP A 63 9.88 -15.48 23.02
C ASP A 63 9.65 -16.68 23.93
N ILE A 64 8.95 -17.69 23.38
CA ILE A 64 8.55 -18.91 24.12
C ILE A 64 9.59 -20.01 24.09
N ILE A 65 10.82 -19.70 23.69
CA ILE A 65 12.01 -20.56 23.67
C ILE A 65 11.97 -21.68 22.61
N GLY A 66 13.14 -22.05 22.08
CA GLY A 66 13.33 -22.96 20.95
C GLY A 66 12.85 -24.40 21.14
N ASP A 67 12.53 -24.86 22.37
CA ASP A 67 11.96 -26.16 22.63
C ASP A 67 10.41 -26.17 22.69
N ALA A 68 9.77 -25.08 22.23
CA ALA A 68 8.34 -24.93 22.26
C ALA A 68 7.63 -25.89 21.29
N PRO A 69 6.72 -26.75 21.75
CA PRO A 69 5.77 -27.47 20.92
C PRO A 69 4.60 -26.55 20.53
N ALA A 70 3.69 -27.04 19.68
CA ALA A 70 2.53 -26.26 19.21
C ALA A 70 1.61 -25.78 20.36
N GLU A 71 1.44 -26.59 21.42
CA GLU A 71 0.61 -26.24 22.58
C GLU A 71 1.14 -25.02 23.34
N ARG A 72 2.47 -24.78 23.32
CA ARG A 72 3.03 -23.58 23.97
C ARG A 72 2.74 -22.34 23.13
N PHE A 73 2.73 -22.45 21.79
CA PHE A 73 2.24 -21.39 20.92
C PHE A 73 0.75 -21.12 21.13
N GLU A 74 -0.06 -22.18 21.30
CA GLU A 74 -1.49 -22.05 21.58
C GLU A 74 -1.73 -21.19 22.82
N THR A 75 -1.11 -21.59 23.94
CA THR A 75 -1.24 -20.85 25.21
C THR A 75 -0.75 -19.41 25.11
N ALA A 76 0.39 -19.18 24.46
CA ALA A 76 0.92 -17.82 24.31
C ALA A 76 0.03 -16.95 23.40
N LEU A 77 -0.46 -17.50 22.29
CA LEU A 77 -1.34 -16.79 21.37
C LEU A 77 -2.70 -16.47 22.00
N GLU A 78 -3.33 -17.45 22.66
CA GLU A 78 -4.58 -17.25 23.40
C GLU A 78 -4.43 -16.08 24.39
N THR A 79 -3.41 -16.14 25.26
CA THR A 79 -3.15 -15.11 26.26
C THR A 79 -2.90 -13.73 25.66
N VAL A 80 -2.14 -13.67 24.57
CA VAL A 80 -1.78 -12.40 23.91
C VAL A 80 -2.96 -11.82 23.14
N LEU A 81 -3.77 -12.66 22.48
CA LEU A 81 -4.92 -12.19 21.70
C LEU A 81 -6.15 -11.84 22.57
N GLU A 82 -6.14 -12.22 23.86
CA GLU A 82 -7.14 -11.76 24.84
C GLU A 82 -6.83 -10.35 25.39
N ASP A 83 -5.63 -9.80 25.14
CA ASP A 83 -5.25 -8.47 25.61
C ASP A 83 -5.89 -7.37 24.75
N ASP A 84 -6.66 -6.49 25.38
CA ASP A 84 -7.32 -5.38 24.71
C ASP A 84 -6.36 -4.38 24.00
N ASN A 85 -5.05 -4.46 24.33
CA ASN A 85 -4.02 -3.64 23.68
C ASN A 85 -3.41 -4.33 22.44
N VAL A 86 -3.97 -5.43 21.97
CA VAL A 86 -3.47 -6.19 20.81
C VAL A 86 -4.47 -6.11 19.67
N ALA A 87 -4.17 -5.31 18.65
CA ALA A 87 -4.99 -5.18 17.46
C ALA A 87 -4.66 -6.22 16.39
N MET A 88 -3.44 -6.76 16.39
CA MET A 88 -2.97 -7.76 15.41
C MET A 88 -1.76 -8.53 15.92
N ALA A 89 -1.43 -9.67 15.28
CA ALA A 89 -0.28 -10.47 15.69
C ALA A 89 0.55 -11.02 14.53
N VAL A 90 1.85 -11.20 14.79
CA VAL A 90 2.77 -11.98 13.93
C VAL A 90 3.26 -13.20 14.71
N VAL A 91 3.08 -14.38 14.12
CA VAL A 91 3.66 -15.62 14.61
C VAL A 91 4.90 -15.98 13.83
N VAL A 92 6.04 -16.01 14.50
CA VAL A 92 7.33 -16.32 13.90
C VAL A 92 7.85 -17.64 14.46
N ALA A 93 7.98 -18.66 13.62
CA ALA A 93 8.39 -19.98 14.06
C ALA A 93 9.58 -20.52 13.26
N CYS A 94 10.60 -20.93 13.99
CA CYS A 94 11.75 -21.65 13.48
C CYS A 94 11.62 -23.16 13.73
N PRO A 95 12.18 -24.01 12.82
CA PRO A 95 12.12 -25.45 12.97
C PRO A 95 12.93 -25.91 14.21
N THR A 96 12.31 -26.76 14.99
CA THR A 96 12.94 -27.43 16.13
C THR A 96 12.65 -28.93 16.06
N ALA A 97 13.23 -29.68 16.97
CA ALA A 97 13.01 -31.15 17.00
C ALA A 97 11.59 -31.54 17.48
N VAL A 98 10.89 -30.63 18.14
CA VAL A 98 9.60 -30.90 18.81
C VAL A 98 8.42 -30.18 18.14
N LEU A 99 8.66 -29.19 17.30
CA LEU A 99 7.60 -28.40 16.67
C LEU A 99 7.10 -29.05 15.38
N SER A 100 5.81 -29.39 15.34
CA SER A 100 5.07 -29.71 14.13
C SER A 100 4.48 -28.42 13.54
N PHE A 101 4.83 -28.09 12.29
CA PHE A 101 4.27 -26.92 11.60
C PHE A 101 2.81 -27.10 11.17
N GLU A 102 2.34 -28.34 11.03
CA GLU A 102 0.94 -28.67 10.77
C GLU A 102 0.10 -28.34 12.02
N GLU A 103 0.52 -28.87 13.19
CA GLU A 103 -0.15 -28.57 14.47
C GLU A 103 -0.11 -27.07 14.79
N LEU A 104 1.04 -26.41 14.58
CA LEU A 104 1.14 -24.95 14.75
C LEU A 104 0.18 -24.18 13.85
N ALA A 105 0.05 -24.59 12.58
CA ALA A 105 -0.87 -23.95 11.65
C ALA A 105 -2.32 -24.10 12.09
N GLU A 106 -2.72 -25.28 12.58
CA GLU A 106 -4.04 -25.54 13.14
C GLU A 106 -4.32 -24.65 14.37
N VAL A 107 -3.32 -24.51 15.25
CA VAL A 107 -3.37 -23.61 16.42
C VAL A 107 -3.59 -22.16 15.97
N VAL A 108 -2.78 -21.65 15.05
CA VAL A 108 -2.90 -20.27 14.57
C VAL A 108 -4.27 -20.02 13.93
N VAL A 109 -4.78 -20.97 13.15
CA VAL A 109 -6.13 -20.87 12.54
C VAL A 109 -7.21 -20.85 13.63
N SER A 110 -7.08 -21.70 14.65
CA SER A 110 -8.04 -21.77 15.75
C SER A 110 -8.08 -20.46 16.54
N GLN A 111 -6.91 -19.94 16.93
CA GLN A 111 -6.80 -18.73 17.72
C GLN A 111 -7.24 -17.48 16.94
N GLN A 112 -6.83 -17.36 15.67
CA GLN A 112 -7.25 -16.26 14.82
C GLN A 112 -8.79 -16.19 14.68
N ARG A 113 -9.45 -17.35 14.53
CA ARG A 113 -10.92 -17.41 14.42
C ARG A 113 -11.64 -17.14 15.75
N ALA A 114 -11.04 -17.58 16.86
CA ALA A 114 -11.65 -17.40 18.18
C ALA A 114 -11.65 -15.93 18.61
N HIS A 115 -10.60 -15.19 18.28
CA HIS A 115 -10.42 -13.79 18.68
C HIS A 115 -10.77 -12.78 17.57
N GLU A 116 -11.01 -13.24 16.34
CA GLU A 116 -11.27 -12.39 15.17
C GLU A 116 -10.19 -11.32 14.95
N THR A 117 -8.96 -11.57 15.45
CA THR A 117 -7.80 -10.68 15.33
C THR A 117 -6.98 -11.05 14.10
N PRO A 118 -6.54 -10.09 13.26
CA PRO A 118 -5.71 -10.41 12.10
C PRO A 118 -4.34 -10.95 12.51
N VAL A 119 -3.95 -12.05 11.88
CA VAL A 119 -2.67 -12.73 12.13
C VAL A 119 -1.93 -12.94 10.81
N ALA A 120 -0.65 -12.59 10.80
CA ALA A 120 0.30 -13.00 9.77
C ALA A 120 1.33 -13.98 10.35
N THR A 121 1.88 -14.85 9.52
CA THR A 121 2.85 -15.85 9.96
C THR A 121 4.15 -15.77 9.20
N THR A 122 5.25 -16.15 9.86
CA THR A 122 6.55 -16.36 9.26
C THR A 122 7.08 -17.73 9.72
N LEU A 123 6.76 -18.77 8.95
CA LEU A 123 7.25 -20.10 9.19
C LEU A 123 8.57 -20.31 8.46
N MET A 124 9.68 -20.36 9.21
CA MET A 124 11.02 -20.58 8.69
C MET A 124 11.35 -22.06 8.73
N GLY A 125 11.72 -22.69 7.62
CA GLY A 125 12.04 -24.13 7.62
C GLY A 125 12.10 -24.80 6.25
N GLY A 126 12.07 -24.03 5.17
CA GLY A 126 12.18 -24.54 3.81
C GLY A 126 11.07 -25.54 3.47
N LYS A 127 11.41 -26.80 3.22
CA LYS A 127 10.42 -27.81 2.82
C LYS A 127 9.54 -28.32 3.97
N SER A 128 10.01 -28.22 5.21
CA SER A 128 9.29 -28.75 6.38
C SER A 128 8.04 -27.96 6.72
N VAL A 129 7.93 -26.72 6.25
CA VAL A 129 6.76 -25.85 6.51
C VAL A 129 5.63 -26.02 5.48
N GLY A 130 5.79 -26.89 4.47
CA GLY A 130 4.89 -26.99 3.32
C GLY A 130 3.44 -27.24 3.72
N ALA A 131 3.19 -28.30 4.49
CA ALA A 131 1.82 -28.66 4.92
C ALA A 131 1.19 -27.59 5.84
N GLY A 132 1.96 -27.05 6.80
CA GLY A 132 1.47 -25.93 7.62
C GLY A 132 1.09 -24.69 6.81
N ARG A 133 1.87 -24.36 5.77
CA ARG A 133 1.54 -23.24 4.85
C ARG A 133 0.26 -23.49 4.06
N GLU A 134 -0.01 -24.73 3.67
CA GLU A 134 -1.26 -25.10 2.98
C GLU A 134 -2.46 -24.87 3.89
N ILE A 135 -2.40 -25.35 5.13
CA ILE A 135 -3.45 -25.14 6.16
C ILE A 135 -3.73 -23.65 6.37
N LEU A 136 -2.67 -22.84 6.59
CA LEU A 136 -2.79 -21.39 6.76
C LEU A 136 -3.41 -20.73 5.53
N SER A 137 -2.96 -21.09 4.34
CA SER A 137 -3.46 -20.53 3.08
C SER A 137 -4.94 -20.83 2.84
N GLU A 138 -5.40 -22.06 3.13
CA GLU A 138 -6.80 -22.46 3.03
C GLU A 138 -7.67 -21.69 4.04
N ALA A 139 -7.12 -21.32 5.18
CA ALA A 139 -7.78 -20.49 6.18
C ALA A 139 -7.71 -18.98 5.90
N GLY A 140 -7.02 -18.54 4.85
CA GLY A 140 -6.84 -17.12 4.52
C GLY A 140 -5.77 -16.42 5.37
N ILE A 141 -4.95 -17.16 6.13
CA ILE A 141 -3.85 -16.62 6.93
C ILE A 141 -2.58 -16.57 6.09
N PRO A 142 -1.99 -15.38 5.87
CA PRO A 142 -0.80 -15.25 5.05
C PRO A 142 0.44 -15.79 5.77
N ASN A 143 1.31 -16.47 5.01
CA ASN A 143 2.62 -16.87 5.48
C ASN A 143 3.72 -16.30 4.59
N TYR A 144 4.66 -15.60 5.20
CA TYR A 144 5.81 -15.01 4.53
C TYR A 144 7.11 -15.70 4.98
N PHE A 145 8.12 -15.67 4.12
CA PHE A 145 9.45 -16.16 4.49
C PHE A 145 10.21 -15.12 5.33
N ASP A 146 9.95 -13.85 5.07
CA ASP A 146 10.60 -12.70 5.68
C ASP A 146 9.65 -12.04 6.70
N PRO A 147 10.06 -11.88 7.98
CA PRO A 147 9.27 -11.20 9.00
C PRO A 147 8.85 -9.77 8.60
N ALA A 148 9.70 -9.03 7.90
CA ALA A 148 9.37 -7.69 7.44
C ALA A 148 8.14 -7.69 6.51
N ARG A 149 8.02 -8.72 5.65
CA ARG A 149 6.83 -8.87 4.79
C ARG A 149 5.56 -9.17 5.55
N ALA A 150 5.66 -9.89 6.67
CA ALA A 150 4.51 -10.14 7.54
C ALA A 150 4.02 -8.83 8.18
N VAL A 151 4.94 -8.02 8.70
CA VAL A 151 4.64 -6.70 9.26
C VAL A 151 4.07 -5.76 8.20
N GLU A 152 4.73 -5.60 7.05
CA GLU A 152 4.25 -4.77 5.93
C GLU A 152 2.83 -5.15 5.48
N SER A 153 2.49 -6.45 5.53
CA SER A 153 1.16 -6.88 5.13
C SER A 153 0.07 -6.53 6.15
N LEU A 154 0.39 -6.55 7.44
CA LEU A 154 -0.52 -6.11 8.49
C LEU A 154 -0.67 -4.59 8.51
N ASP A 155 0.41 -3.85 8.26
CA ASP A 155 0.37 -2.40 8.09
C ASP A 155 -0.51 -1.98 6.90
N ALA A 156 -0.40 -2.67 5.76
CA ALA A 156 -1.29 -2.47 4.62
C ALA A 156 -2.76 -2.79 4.94
N LEU A 157 -3.03 -3.75 5.85
CA LEU A 157 -4.37 -4.05 6.30
C LEU A 157 -4.94 -2.94 7.19
N ARG A 158 -4.12 -2.37 8.09
CA ARG A 158 -4.45 -1.20 8.90
C ARG A 158 -4.73 0.03 8.03
N GLU A 159 -3.86 0.30 7.06
CA GLU A 159 -4.08 1.39 6.11
C GLU A 159 -5.40 1.21 5.33
N TYR A 160 -5.72 -0.03 4.96
CA TYR A 160 -6.99 -0.33 4.30
C TYR A 160 -8.19 -0.06 5.22
N ASP A 161 -8.10 -0.40 6.50
CA ASP A 161 -9.14 -0.07 7.48
C ASP A 161 -9.36 1.44 7.60
N GLU A 162 -8.27 2.20 7.70
CA GLU A 162 -8.35 3.67 7.69
C GLU A 162 -9.02 4.23 6.42
N ILE A 163 -8.72 3.65 5.24
CA ILE A 163 -9.36 4.06 4.00
C ILE A 163 -10.86 3.77 4.02
N GLN A 164 -11.26 2.62 4.58
CA GLN A 164 -12.67 2.22 4.67
C GLN A 164 -13.46 3.07 5.68
N SER A 165 -12.82 3.49 6.76
CA SER A 165 -13.41 4.29 7.84
C SER A 165 -13.45 5.79 7.54
N ARG A 166 -12.76 6.27 6.48
CA ARG A 166 -12.79 7.69 6.08
C ARG A 166 -14.20 8.13 5.73
N GLU A 167 -14.65 9.20 6.36
CA GLU A 167 -15.88 9.86 5.95
C GLU A 167 -15.72 10.39 4.51
N TYR A 168 -16.73 10.15 3.68
CA TYR A 168 -16.76 10.69 2.34
C TYR A 168 -16.98 12.21 2.42
N GLU A 169 -15.96 12.97 2.07
CA GLU A 169 -16.10 14.40 1.86
C GLU A 169 -16.55 14.65 0.41
N GLU A 170 -17.62 15.41 0.24
CA GLU A 170 -18.03 15.83 -1.10
C GLU A 170 -16.90 16.63 -1.76
N PRO A 171 -16.51 16.29 -3.00
CA PRO A 171 -15.47 17.03 -3.71
C PRO A 171 -15.81 18.51 -3.79
N ALA A 172 -14.82 19.38 -3.62
CA ALA A 172 -15.00 20.80 -3.79
C ALA A 172 -15.58 21.09 -5.18
N THR A 173 -16.62 21.91 -5.22
CA THR A 173 -17.20 22.38 -6.49
C THR A 173 -16.51 23.66 -6.91
N PHE A 174 -16.07 23.69 -8.16
CA PHE A 174 -15.46 24.86 -8.78
C PHE A 174 -16.42 25.47 -9.78
N ASP A 175 -16.34 26.80 -9.94
CA ASP A 175 -17.04 27.51 -11.01
C ASP A 175 -16.29 27.24 -12.31
N VAL A 176 -16.85 26.32 -13.12
CA VAL A 176 -16.24 25.86 -14.37
C VAL A 176 -17.25 25.95 -15.50
N ASP A 177 -16.77 26.27 -16.70
CA ASP A 177 -17.60 26.30 -17.91
C ASP A 177 -17.83 24.87 -18.45
N ARG A 178 -18.80 24.17 -17.79
CA ARG A 178 -19.15 22.78 -18.13
C ARG A 178 -19.75 22.65 -19.51
N GLU A 179 -20.38 23.71 -20.06
CA GLU A 179 -21.00 23.69 -21.37
C GLU A 179 -19.92 23.69 -22.45
N ARG A 180 -18.97 24.62 -22.36
CA ARG A 180 -17.79 24.65 -23.22
C ARG A 180 -16.98 23.36 -23.17
N ALA A 181 -16.73 22.82 -21.97
CA ALA A 181 -16.02 21.57 -21.79
C ALA A 181 -16.73 20.39 -22.49
N ARG A 182 -18.06 20.32 -22.39
CA ARG A 182 -18.86 19.29 -23.05
C ARG A 182 -18.79 19.42 -24.59
N GLU A 183 -18.90 20.61 -25.13
CA GLU A 183 -18.79 20.86 -26.58
C GLU A 183 -17.43 20.40 -27.14
N ILE A 184 -16.33 20.68 -26.42
CA ILE A 184 -14.98 20.22 -26.79
C ILE A 184 -14.92 18.69 -26.84
N LEU A 185 -15.40 18.04 -25.81
CA LEU A 185 -15.39 16.55 -25.70
C LEU A 185 -16.28 15.90 -26.77
N GLU A 186 -17.46 16.45 -27.03
CA GLU A 186 -18.36 15.97 -28.09
C GLU A 186 -17.75 16.17 -29.49
N SER A 187 -17.03 17.26 -29.71
CA SER A 187 -16.30 17.47 -30.95
C SER A 187 -15.23 16.45 -31.19
N ALA A 188 -14.47 16.08 -30.14
CA ALA A 188 -13.46 15.01 -30.21
C ALA A 188 -14.11 13.63 -30.49
N THR A 189 -15.22 13.33 -29.83
CA THR A 189 -15.95 12.06 -30.03
C THR A 189 -16.48 11.94 -31.46
N ARG A 190 -16.96 13.01 -32.04
CA ARG A 190 -17.44 13.03 -33.46
C ARG A 190 -16.33 12.74 -34.48
N ARG A 191 -15.07 12.97 -34.11
CA ARG A 191 -13.90 12.64 -34.96
C ARG A 191 -13.39 11.20 -34.76
N ASP A 192 -14.12 10.40 -34.03
CA ASP A 192 -13.75 9.00 -33.69
C ASP A 192 -12.34 8.91 -33.05
N THR A 193 -12.06 9.86 -32.16
CA THR A 193 -10.80 9.89 -31.41
C THR A 193 -11.05 10.05 -29.92
N ASN A 194 -10.25 9.36 -29.13
CA ASN A 194 -10.21 9.53 -27.67
C ASN A 194 -9.03 10.42 -27.24
N ARG A 195 -8.38 11.10 -28.20
CA ARG A 195 -7.26 12.00 -27.93
C ARG A 195 -7.66 13.43 -28.25
N LEU A 196 -7.46 14.30 -27.28
CA LEU A 196 -7.53 15.73 -27.49
C LEU A 196 -6.16 16.21 -28.01
N GLY A 197 -6.16 17.02 -29.02
CA GLY A 197 -4.98 17.73 -29.53
C GLY A 197 -4.76 19.03 -28.75
N VAL A 198 -4.77 20.13 -29.48
CA VAL A 198 -4.64 21.48 -28.90
C VAL A 198 -5.89 21.85 -28.10
N GLU A 199 -7.04 21.29 -28.42
CA GLU A 199 -8.29 21.45 -27.68
C GLU A 199 -8.19 21.04 -26.21
N ALA A 200 -7.15 20.28 -25.85
CA ALA A 200 -6.87 19.96 -24.43
C ALA A 200 -6.59 21.24 -23.61
N MET A 201 -5.96 22.24 -24.20
CA MET A 201 -5.72 23.54 -23.58
C MET A 201 -7.03 24.30 -23.35
N GLU A 202 -7.93 24.29 -24.34
CA GLU A 202 -9.25 24.90 -24.22
C GLU A 202 -10.12 24.21 -23.17
N LEU A 203 -9.99 22.88 -23.05
CA LEU A 203 -10.66 22.10 -21.99
C LEU A 203 -10.13 22.45 -20.59
N LEU A 204 -8.83 22.60 -20.45
CA LEU A 204 -8.21 23.03 -19.19
C LEU A 204 -8.65 24.46 -18.83
N ASP A 205 -8.67 25.36 -19.80
CA ASP A 205 -9.13 26.73 -19.61
C ASP A 205 -10.61 26.81 -19.18
N ALA A 206 -11.47 25.95 -19.77
CA ALA A 206 -12.88 25.84 -19.37
C ALA A 206 -13.03 25.39 -17.90
N TYR A 207 -12.04 24.69 -17.35
CA TYR A 207 -11.96 24.32 -15.95
C TYR A 207 -11.18 25.32 -15.07
N GLY A 208 -10.79 26.47 -15.61
CA GLY A 208 -10.05 27.50 -14.89
C GLY A 208 -8.61 27.10 -14.56
N ILE A 209 -8.08 26.08 -15.26
CA ILE A 209 -6.69 25.65 -15.11
C ILE A 209 -5.82 26.48 -16.05
N PRO A 210 -4.84 27.25 -15.52
CA PRO A 210 -4.00 28.11 -16.35
C PRO A 210 -3.26 27.31 -17.42
N THR A 211 -3.34 27.75 -18.66
CA THR A 211 -2.58 27.18 -19.77
C THR A 211 -1.66 28.23 -20.38
N PRO A 212 -0.52 27.83 -20.98
CA PRO A 212 0.29 28.76 -21.75
C PRO A 212 -0.52 29.40 -22.88
N GLN A 213 -0.27 30.67 -23.15
CA GLN A 213 -0.83 31.34 -24.33
C GLN A 213 -0.28 30.69 -25.61
N GLY A 214 -1.12 30.55 -26.62
CA GLY A 214 -0.72 29.94 -27.89
C GLY A 214 -1.91 29.64 -28.77
N GLY A 215 -1.62 29.17 -29.99
CA GLY A 215 -2.64 28.83 -30.98
C GLY A 215 -2.11 27.84 -32.01
N ILE A 216 -3.04 27.22 -32.76
CA ILE A 216 -2.71 26.53 -34.00
C ILE A 216 -2.73 27.57 -35.14
N VAL A 217 -1.71 27.49 -35.96
CA VAL A 217 -1.53 28.36 -37.11
C VAL A 217 -1.23 27.53 -38.34
N ASP A 218 -1.72 27.97 -39.50
CA ASP A 218 -1.57 27.27 -40.76
C ASP A 218 -0.60 28.00 -41.72
N SER A 219 -0.07 29.14 -41.31
CA SER A 219 0.87 29.94 -42.14
C SER A 219 1.94 30.62 -41.29
N PRO A 220 3.14 30.88 -41.87
CA PRO A 220 4.19 31.63 -41.18
C PRO A 220 3.73 33.03 -40.70
N GLY A 221 2.90 33.74 -41.47
CA GLY A 221 2.40 35.05 -41.06
C GLY A 221 1.45 35.03 -39.87
N GLU A 222 0.64 33.97 -39.72
CA GLU A 222 -0.17 33.76 -38.53
C GLU A 222 0.68 33.40 -37.33
N ALA A 223 1.75 32.60 -37.53
CA ALA A 223 2.70 32.25 -36.48
C ALA A 223 3.41 33.49 -35.91
N GLU A 224 3.87 34.39 -36.81
CA GLU A 224 4.49 35.66 -36.45
C GLU A 224 3.52 36.52 -35.63
N ALA A 225 2.24 36.65 -36.09
CA ALA A 225 1.25 37.45 -35.39
C ALA A 225 0.92 36.91 -33.97
N VAL A 226 0.81 35.58 -33.80
CA VAL A 226 0.58 34.98 -32.51
C VAL A 226 1.80 35.14 -31.59
N ALA A 227 3.01 34.98 -32.10
CA ALA A 227 4.24 35.20 -31.33
C ALA A 227 4.41 36.66 -30.88
N GLU A 228 4.07 37.63 -31.74
CA GLU A 228 4.04 39.05 -31.40
C GLU A 228 3.01 39.37 -30.29
N ASP A 229 1.81 38.76 -30.34
CA ASP A 229 0.78 38.95 -29.31
C ASP A 229 1.21 38.37 -27.95
N ILE A 230 1.95 37.27 -27.95
CA ILE A 230 2.55 36.68 -26.73
C ILE A 230 3.66 37.59 -26.18
N GLY A 231 4.46 38.20 -27.06
CA GLY A 231 5.46 39.21 -26.72
C GLY A 231 6.72 38.66 -26.00
N GLU A 232 6.89 37.34 -25.93
CA GLU A 232 8.03 36.63 -25.31
C GLU A 232 8.52 35.54 -26.27
N GLU A 233 9.65 34.89 -25.92
CA GLU A 233 10.12 33.70 -26.64
C GLU A 233 9.07 32.60 -26.63
N VAL A 234 8.80 32.03 -27.80
CA VAL A 234 7.78 30.99 -27.97
C VAL A 234 8.37 29.61 -28.20
N VAL A 235 7.55 28.59 -27.98
CA VAL A 235 7.83 27.21 -28.38
C VAL A 235 6.98 26.87 -29.60
N MET A 236 7.65 26.55 -30.70
CA MET A 236 6.98 26.10 -31.93
C MET A 236 6.96 24.55 -31.96
N LYS A 237 5.81 24.00 -32.34
CA LYS A 237 5.64 22.54 -32.41
C LYS A 237 4.83 22.15 -33.64
N ILE A 238 5.26 21.11 -34.35
CA ILE A 238 4.48 20.52 -35.45
C ILE A 238 3.19 19.90 -34.86
N VAL A 239 2.05 20.22 -35.50
CA VAL A 239 0.77 19.58 -35.21
C VAL A 239 0.49 18.57 -36.31
N SER A 240 0.56 17.27 -35.99
CA SER A 240 0.23 16.17 -36.89
C SER A 240 -0.33 15.01 -36.12
N PRO A 241 -1.40 14.35 -36.58
CA PRO A 241 -1.93 13.15 -36.00
C PRO A 241 -0.99 11.94 -36.14
N ASP A 242 -0.11 11.96 -37.17
CA ASP A 242 0.77 10.86 -37.51
C ASP A 242 2.14 10.89 -36.77
N ILE A 243 2.46 12.02 -36.12
CA ILE A 243 3.74 12.25 -35.45
C ILE A 243 3.53 12.26 -33.94
N LEU A 244 3.89 11.15 -33.28
CA LEU A 244 3.78 11.01 -31.83
C LEU A 244 4.97 11.61 -31.08
N HIS A 245 6.20 11.41 -31.61
CA HIS A 245 7.45 11.89 -31.01
C HIS A 245 8.04 13.05 -31.79
N LYS A 246 7.49 14.24 -31.59
CA LYS A 246 7.81 15.44 -32.34
C LYS A 246 9.26 15.89 -32.17
N SER A 247 9.82 15.71 -30.96
CA SER A 247 11.21 16.09 -30.64
C SER A 247 12.23 15.27 -31.41
N ASP A 248 11.96 13.97 -31.67
CA ASP A 248 12.91 13.06 -32.32
C ASP A 248 13.17 13.39 -33.80
N ILE A 249 12.21 14.10 -34.41
CA ILE A 249 12.29 14.52 -35.83
C ILE A 249 12.57 16.03 -36.01
N GLY A 250 12.95 16.74 -34.94
CA GLY A 250 13.15 18.18 -34.98
C GLY A 250 11.87 18.98 -35.11
N GLY A 251 10.72 18.42 -34.76
CA GLY A 251 9.40 19.05 -34.83
C GLY A 251 9.05 19.92 -33.60
N VAL A 252 10.01 20.27 -32.77
CA VAL A 252 9.86 21.17 -31.63
C VAL A 252 11.06 22.13 -31.60
N GLU A 253 10.78 23.41 -31.58
CA GLU A 253 11.78 24.46 -31.43
C GLU A 253 11.42 25.31 -30.22
N VAL A 254 12.38 25.54 -29.33
CA VAL A 254 12.19 26.18 -28.03
C VAL A 254 12.98 27.47 -27.97
N GLY A 255 12.37 28.53 -27.42
CA GLY A 255 13.02 29.79 -27.20
C GLY A 255 13.19 30.60 -28.52
N VAL A 256 12.16 30.54 -29.38
CA VAL A 256 12.15 31.29 -30.65
C VAL A 256 11.66 32.70 -30.37
N PRO A 257 12.50 33.73 -30.61
CA PRO A 257 12.04 35.13 -30.49
C PRO A 257 10.98 35.44 -31.53
N PRO A 258 9.98 36.32 -31.24
CA PRO A 258 8.90 36.64 -32.18
C PRO A 258 9.38 37.06 -33.58
N GLU A 259 10.47 37.81 -33.68
CA GLU A 259 11.06 38.27 -34.95
C GLU A 259 11.72 37.14 -35.77
N GLU A 260 11.98 35.96 -35.18
CA GLU A 260 12.55 34.80 -35.87
C GLU A 260 11.51 33.76 -36.27
N VAL A 261 10.24 33.96 -35.87
CA VAL A 261 9.10 33.10 -36.23
C VAL A 261 8.73 33.34 -37.68
N ARG A 262 9.12 32.41 -38.57
CA ARG A 262 8.81 32.53 -40.04
C ARG A 262 8.59 31.14 -40.67
#